data_e55c5ce1fe5947dc075030b3d9968169
#
_entry.id   e55c5ce1fe5947dc075030b3d9968169
#
_cell.length_a   1.000
_cell.length_b   1.000
_cell.length_c   1.000
_cell.angle_alpha   90.00
_cell.angle_beta   90.00
_cell.angle_gamma   90.00
#
_symmetry.space_group_name_H-M   'P 1'
#
loop_
_entity.id
_entity.type
_entity.pdbx_description
1 polymer ?
#
loop_
_entity_poly.entity_id
_entity_poly.type
_entity_poly.pdbx_seq_one_letter_code
_entity_poly.pdbx_strand_id
1 'polypeptide(L)'
;MKLLAITSCPVGIAHTYIAAEKLNKMAKKMGVDIKVETQGSTGAENVITEQDIKEADGIIIAADKAVSLERFEGMAMIECPIARAIKEPDVLIQMFLDGKVEKKKSNINSAKKIKSVEEEKKAIKAKQPAFYKHLMGGVSYMIPVVVVAGLLIALALAFGGQPTEAGLVVPDDSFWKSVEQIGAAGFTFMVPILSGFIAYSIADRPGLVPGLIGGYIAANGYFYGSEANAGFLGGIVTGFLAGYIVKGLKSIKVPNMIKPIMPIIIIPIISTLVTGLAFIFVLGGPITIVFESLTNFLACLSGTSSVVLATILGAMIAFDMGGPVNKTAFLFGVSMITAGNPEVMGPIAAAVAIPPIGMGIATFIGKKYYSKEELDAGKAAFAMGLCGITEGAIPFASMDPLRVIPSLMVGSIVGANIAALAKVTDIVPHGGLIVALMGGIEGILMFFVAIIAGSAITAVMVNVLKANKYKKSEQENEKVAA
;
A
#
# COMPACT_ATOMS: atom_id res chain seq x y z
N MET A 1 -12.94 -36.45 -23.91
CA MET A 1 -11.94 -35.78 -23.09
C MET A 1 -12.29 -34.32 -22.99
N LYS A 2 -12.34 -33.78 -21.76
CA LYS A 2 -12.62 -32.36 -21.49
C LYS A 2 -11.39 -31.72 -20.86
N LEU A 3 -10.80 -30.75 -21.53
CA LEU A 3 -9.63 -30.04 -21.04
C LEU A 3 -9.98 -28.60 -20.62
N LEU A 4 -9.19 -28.07 -19.71
CA LEU A 4 -9.20 -26.66 -19.36
C LEU A 4 -7.90 -26.01 -19.86
N ALA A 5 -7.93 -24.71 -20.10
CA ALA A 5 -6.71 -23.96 -20.33
C ALA A 5 -6.80 -22.56 -19.72
N ILE A 6 -5.65 -22.05 -19.27
CA ILE A 6 -5.48 -20.63 -18.91
C ILE A 6 -4.42 -20.04 -19.81
N THR A 7 -4.74 -18.91 -20.43
CA THR A 7 -3.78 -18.13 -21.20
C THR A 7 -3.55 -16.78 -20.53
N SER A 8 -2.27 -16.45 -20.24
CA SER A 8 -1.92 -15.20 -19.54
C SER A 8 -0.55 -14.70 -19.97
N CYS A 9 -0.42 -13.41 -20.28
CA CYS A 9 0.89 -12.82 -20.56
C CYS A 9 1.07 -11.49 -19.78
N PRO A 10 2.32 -11.04 -19.58
CA PRO A 10 2.59 -9.80 -18.86
C PRO A 10 1.88 -8.58 -19.44
N VAL A 11 1.73 -8.49 -20.75
CA VAL A 11 1.03 -7.39 -21.43
C VAL A 11 -0.49 -7.62 -21.50
N GLY A 12 -0.94 -8.90 -21.46
CA GLY A 12 -2.36 -9.28 -21.37
C GLY A 12 -3.20 -8.93 -22.60
N ILE A 13 -2.62 -8.91 -23.81
CA ILE A 13 -3.28 -8.40 -25.00
C ILE A 13 -3.27 -9.44 -26.14
N ALA A 14 -2.51 -9.24 -27.20
CA ALA A 14 -2.57 -10.05 -28.40
C ALA A 14 -2.22 -11.53 -28.16
N HIS A 15 -1.13 -11.82 -27.48
CA HIS A 15 -0.67 -13.20 -27.27
C HIS A 15 -1.66 -14.04 -26.46
N THR A 16 -2.30 -13.44 -25.45
CA THR A 16 -3.30 -14.12 -24.61
C THR A 16 -4.49 -14.61 -25.45
N TYR A 17 -5.02 -13.75 -26.32
CA TYR A 17 -6.15 -14.09 -27.16
C TYR A 17 -5.77 -15.00 -28.32
N ILE A 18 -4.59 -14.80 -28.94
CA ILE A 18 -4.09 -15.68 -30.03
C ILE A 18 -3.85 -17.10 -29.49
N ALA A 19 -3.28 -17.27 -28.31
CA ALA A 19 -3.07 -18.58 -27.71
C ALA A 19 -4.42 -19.27 -27.43
N ALA A 20 -5.39 -18.56 -26.87
CA ALA A 20 -6.72 -19.08 -26.61
C ALA A 20 -7.44 -19.51 -27.90
N GLU A 21 -7.38 -18.69 -28.94
CA GLU A 21 -7.97 -19.02 -30.24
C GLU A 21 -7.35 -20.26 -30.85
N LYS A 22 -6.00 -20.36 -30.83
CA LYS A 22 -5.28 -21.50 -31.37
C LYS A 22 -5.55 -22.79 -30.62
N LEU A 23 -5.61 -22.76 -29.31
CA LEU A 23 -5.97 -23.91 -28.47
C LEU A 23 -7.39 -24.37 -28.78
N ASN A 24 -8.36 -23.45 -28.83
CA ASN A 24 -9.76 -23.78 -29.19
C ASN A 24 -9.87 -24.39 -30.59
N LYS A 25 -9.19 -23.80 -31.57
CA LYS A 25 -9.23 -24.28 -32.98
C LYS A 25 -8.59 -25.66 -33.12
N MET A 26 -7.49 -25.91 -32.42
CA MET A 26 -6.80 -27.20 -32.45
C MET A 26 -7.58 -28.26 -31.68
N ALA A 27 -8.11 -27.98 -30.50
CA ALA A 27 -8.96 -28.90 -29.75
C ALA A 27 -10.17 -29.35 -30.59
N LYS A 28 -10.83 -28.44 -31.27
CA LYS A 28 -11.95 -28.76 -32.20
C LYS A 28 -11.52 -29.69 -33.32
N LYS A 29 -10.31 -29.51 -33.91
CA LYS A 29 -9.76 -30.41 -34.94
C LYS A 29 -9.46 -31.81 -34.39
N MET A 30 -9.03 -31.90 -33.14
CA MET A 30 -8.65 -33.17 -32.48
C MET A 30 -9.83 -33.85 -31.77
N GLY A 31 -11.05 -33.30 -31.84
CA GLY A 31 -12.23 -33.86 -31.19
C GLY A 31 -12.22 -33.76 -29.68
N VAL A 32 -11.47 -32.80 -29.10
CA VAL A 32 -11.34 -32.55 -27.67
C VAL A 32 -12.17 -31.33 -27.29
N ASP A 33 -12.99 -31.46 -26.26
CA ASP A 33 -13.67 -30.32 -25.66
C ASP A 33 -12.69 -29.51 -24.76
N ILE A 34 -12.59 -28.20 -25.00
CA ILE A 34 -11.68 -27.34 -24.24
C ILE A 34 -12.36 -26.04 -23.84
N LYS A 35 -12.26 -25.69 -22.56
CA LYS A 35 -12.64 -24.36 -22.07
C LYS A 35 -11.40 -23.55 -21.75
N VAL A 36 -11.24 -22.39 -22.40
CA VAL A 36 -10.06 -21.54 -22.23
C VAL A 36 -10.43 -20.25 -21.49
N GLU A 37 -9.88 -20.09 -20.29
CA GLU A 37 -9.92 -18.84 -19.53
C GLU A 37 -8.77 -17.94 -20.02
N THR A 38 -9.11 -16.72 -20.46
CA THR A 38 -8.12 -15.70 -20.84
C THR A 38 -7.95 -14.68 -19.75
N GLN A 39 -6.72 -14.50 -19.24
CA GLN A 39 -6.39 -13.49 -18.26
C GLN A 39 -5.68 -12.31 -18.94
N GLY A 40 -6.50 -11.45 -19.55
CA GLY A 40 -6.05 -10.26 -20.28
C GLY A 40 -5.91 -9.02 -19.38
N SER A 41 -5.56 -7.88 -20.01
CA SER A 41 -5.48 -6.57 -19.36
C SER A 41 -6.84 -6.00 -18.95
N THR A 42 -7.94 -6.53 -19.52
CA THR A 42 -9.32 -6.17 -19.20
C THR A 42 -9.93 -7.04 -18.09
N GLY A 43 -9.16 -8.00 -17.57
CA GLY A 43 -9.62 -8.97 -16.57
C GLY A 43 -9.64 -10.40 -17.12
N ALA A 44 -10.25 -11.32 -16.34
CA ALA A 44 -10.43 -12.70 -16.76
C ALA A 44 -11.74 -12.85 -17.55
N GLU A 45 -11.66 -13.44 -18.74
CA GLU A 45 -12.81 -13.80 -19.57
C GLU A 45 -12.95 -15.32 -19.59
N ASN A 46 -14.15 -15.84 -19.74
CA ASN A 46 -14.46 -17.28 -19.79
C ASN A 46 -13.99 -18.02 -18.51
N VAL A 47 -14.20 -17.43 -17.34
CA VAL A 47 -13.69 -17.94 -16.07
C VAL A 47 -14.06 -19.42 -15.87
N ILE A 48 -13.06 -20.22 -15.51
CA ILE A 48 -13.23 -21.62 -15.17
C ILE A 48 -13.95 -21.72 -13.80
N THR A 49 -15.08 -22.41 -13.78
CA THR A 49 -15.88 -22.63 -12.58
C THR A 49 -15.46 -23.92 -11.85
N GLU A 50 -15.91 -24.09 -10.60
CA GLU A 50 -15.68 -25.34 -9.85
C GLU A 50 -16.31 -26.56 -10.55
N GLN A 51 -17.41 -26.36 -11.27
CA GLN A 51 -18.06 -27.41 -12.06
C GLN A 51 -17.15 -27.84 -13.22
N ASP A 52 -16.55 -26.88 -13.94
CA ASP A 52 -15.61 -27.16 -15.02
C ASP A 52 -14.41 -27.97 -14.54
N ILE A 53 -13.89 -27.64 -13.34
CA ILE A 53 -12.76 -28.34 -12.74
C ILE A 53 -13.11 -29.78 -12.39
N LYS A 54 -14.30 -30.04 -11.87
CA LYS A 54 -14.76 -31.40 -11.53
C LYS A 54 -14.95 -32.30 -12.76
N GLU A 55 -15.31 -31.71 -13.89
CA GLU A 55 -15.63 -32.42 -15.13
C GLU A 55 -14.43 -32.58 -16.06
N ALA A 56 -13.32 -31.90 -15.78
CA ALA A 56 -12.17 -31.88 -16.67
C ALA A 56 -11.13 -32.96 -16.37
N ASP A 57 -10.55 -33.50 -17.41
CA ASP A 57 -9.49 -34.50 -17.36
C ASP A 57 -8.11 -33.90 -17.08
N GLY A 58 -7.89 -32.60 -17.38
CA GLY A 58 -6.64 -31.91 -17.15
C GLY A 58 -6.65 -30.45 -17.58
N ILE A 59 -5.54 -29.74 -17.32
CA ILE A 59 -5.42 -28.31 -17.57
C ILE A 59 -4.09 -27.93 -18.21
N ILE A 60 -4.12 -26.99 -19.16
CA ILE A 60 -2.95 -26.35 -19.79
C ILE A 60 -2.83 -24.94 -19.24
N ILE A 61 -1.72 -24.66 -18.56
CA ILE A 61 -1.38 -23.31 -18.07
C ILE A 61 -0.35 -22.69 -19.03
N ALA A 62 -0.81 -21.92 -19.99
CA ALA A 62 0.03 -21.19 -20.94
C ALA A 62 0.22 -19.74 -20.46
N ALA A 63 1.20 -19.51 -19.58
CA ALA A 63 1.33 -18.25 -18.89
C ALA A 63 2.78 -17.79 -18.72
N ASP A 64 3.04 -16.51 -19.03
CA ASP A 64 4.32 -15.81 -18.77
C ASP A 64 4.27 -14.92 -17.53
N LYS A 65 3.15 -14.96 -16.79
CA LYS A 65 3.01 -14.34 -15.45
C LYS A 65 2.44 -15.35 -14.47
N ALA A 66 2.65 -15.13 -13.17
CA ALA A 66 2.10 -15.98 -12.13
C ALA A 66 0.57 -16.08 -12.22
N VAL A 67 0.06 -17.30 -12.26
CA VAL A 67 -1.34 -17.67 -12.24
C VAL A 67 -1.62 -18.46 -10.96
N SER A 68 -2.77 -18.23 -10.32
CA SER A 68 -3.16 -19.01 -9.14
C SER A 68 -3.48 -20.46 -9.54
N LEU A 69 -2.61 -21.39 -9.16
CA LEU A 69 -2.73 -22.81 -9.47
C LEU A 69 -3.49 -23.59 -8.39
N GLU A 70 -3.76 -22.98 -7.25
CA GLU A 70 -4.35 -23.62 -6.06
C GLU A 70 -5.69 -24.32 -6.35
N ARG A 71 -6.50 -23.72 -7.23
CA ARG A 71 -7.82 -24.27 -7.62
C ARG A 71 -7.74 -25.51 -8.51
N PHE A 72 -6.55 -25.89 -9.01
CA PHE A 72 -6.33 -27.02 -9.89
C PHE A 72 -5.46 -28.11 -9.24
N GLU A 73 -5.32 -28.09 -7.91
CA GLU A 73 -4.56 -29.11 -7.18
C GLU A 73 -5.13 -30.51 -7.43
N GLY A 74 -4.24 -31.46 -7.74
CA GLY A 74 -4.61 -32.86 -8.02
C GLY A 74 -5.02 -33.16 -9.45
N MET A 75 -5.09 -32.15 -10.32
CA MET A 75 -5.33 -32.34 -11.77
C MET A 75 -4.03 -32.66 -12.52
N ALA A 76 -4.18 -33.37 -13.66
CA ALA A 76 -3.11 -33.49 -14.64
C ALA A 76 -2.86 -32.09 -15.27
N MET A 77 -1.61 -31.57 -15.18
CA MET A 77 -1.32 -30.19 -15.53
C MET A 77 -0.05 -30.05 -16.36
N ILE A 78 -0.13 -29.28 -17.44
CA ILE A 78 1.01 -28.80 -18.22
C ILE A 78 1.18 -27.31 -17.99
N GLU A 79 2.36 -26.91 -17.50
CA GLU A 79 2.74 -25.50 -17.43
C GLU A 79 3.73 -25.18 -18.55
N CYS A 80 3.46 -24.13 -19.32
CA CYS A 80 4.33 -23.72 -20.42
C CYS A 80 4.25 -22.21 -20.68
N PRO A 81 5.27 -21.62 -21.32
CA PRO A 81 5.19 -20.26 -21.82
C PRO A 81 4.05 -20.09 -22.83
N ILE A 82 3.44 -18.91 -22.89
CA ILE A 82 2.32 -18.63 -23.79
C ILE A 82 2.70 -18.83 -25.26
N ALA A 83 3.97 -18.58 -25.60
CA ALA A 83 4.51 -18.77 -26.94
C ALA A 83 4.39 -20.24 -27.42
N ARG A 84 4.47 -21.21 -26.50
CA ARG A 84 4.33 -22.63 -26.84
C ARG A 84 2.89 -23.00 -27.20
N ALA A 85 1.92 -22.44 -26.50
CA ALA A 85 0.50 -22.64 -26.84
C ALA A 85 0.12 -22.00 -28.18
N ILE A 86 0.88 -20.99 -28.65
CA ILE A 86 0.70 -20.38 -29.96
C ILE A 86 1.35 -21.23 -31.05
N LYS A 87 2.55 -21.79 -30.79
CA LYS A 87 3.34 -22.50 -31.83
C LYS A 87 2.98 -23.99 -31.95
N GLU A 88 2.71 -24.64 -30.82
CA GLU A 88 2.56 -26.10 -30.71
C GLU A 88 1.29 -26.50 -29.94
N PRO A 89 0.08 -25.95 -30.28
CA PRO A 89 -1.14 -26.28 -29.52
C PRO A 89 -1.54 -27.74 -29.67
N ASP A 90 -1.23 -28.36 -30.82
CA ASP A 90 -1.43 -29.76 -31.12
C ASP A 90 -0.63 -30.68 -30.22
N VAL A 91 0.65 -30.38 -30.01
CA VAL A 91 1.53 -31.15 -29.12
C VAL A 91 1.02 -31.12 -27.69
N LEU A 92 0.58 -29.95 -27.20
CA LEU A 92 0.07 -29.82 -25.84
C LEU A 92 -1.20 -30.64 -25.61
N ILE A 93 -2.12 -30.63 -26.57
CA ILE A 93 -3.36 -31.43 -26.50
C ILE A 93 -3.03 -32.93 -26.65
N GLN A 94 -2.12 -33.29 -27.55
CA GLN A 94 -1.70 -34.67 -27.79
C GLN A 94 -1.07 -35.30 -26.54
N MET A 95 -0.33 -34.56 -25.74
CA MET A 95 0.26 -35.06 -24.48
C MET A 95 -0.81 -35.56 -23.49
N PHE A 96 -2.00 -34.94 -23.45
CA PHE A 96 -3.12 -35.44 -22.65
C PHE A 96 -3.76 -36.68 -23.28
N LEU A 97 -3.93 -36.71 -24.59
CA LEU A 97 -4.46 -37.88 -25.30
C LEU A 97 -3.58 -39.11 -25.14
N ASP A 98 -2.26 -38.91 -25.11
CA ASP A 98 -1.25 -40.00 -24.91
C ASP A 98 -1.11 -40.40 -23.44
N GLY A 99 -1.79 -39.76 -22.50
CA GLY A 99 -1.66 -40.04 -21.07
C GLY A 99 -0.28 -39.73 -20.46
N LYS A 100 0.52 -38.86 -21.12
CA LYS A 100 1.87 -38.50 -20.70
C LYS A 100 1.94 -37.39 -19.67
N VAL A 101 0.81 -36.91 -19.16
CA VAL A 101 0.73 -35.78 -18.22
C VAL A 101 0.51 -36.31 -16.81
N GLU A 102 1.48 -36.06 -15.94
CA GLU A 102 1.42 -36.51 -14.53
C GLU A 102 0.51 -35.61 -13.67
N LYS A 103 -0.18 -36.23 -12.70
CA LYS A 103 -0.92 -35.50 -11.67
C LYS A 103 0.07 -34.91 -10.65
N LYS A 104 0.10 -33.61 -10.49
CA LYS A 104 1.00 -32.93 -9.56
C LYS A 104 0.55 -33.22 -8.11
N LYS A 105 1.36 -33.99 -7.34
CA LYS A 105 1.12 -34.23 -5.90
C LYS A 105 1.55 -33.00 -5.09
N SER A 106 0.67 -32.49 -4.21
CA SER A 106 0.99 -31.36 -3.34
C SER A 106 1.85 -31.79 -2.14
N ASN A 107 2.85 -30.99 -1.78
CA ASN A 107 3.59 -31.10 -0.51
C ASN A 107 2.80 -30.43 0.62
N ILE A 108 2.03 -31.21 1.37
CA ILE A 108 0.93 -30.78 2.26
C ILE A 108 1.38 -30.10 3.57
N ASN A 109 2.63 -30.24 4.02
CA ASN A 109 2.97 -29.90 5.41
C ASN A 109 3.50 -28.47 5.68
N SER A 110 3.93 -27.74 4.68
CA SER A 110 4.38 -26.33 4.88
C SER A 110 3.31 -25.30 4.48
N ALA A 111 2.38 -25.65 3.60
CA ALA A 111 1.36 -24.77 3.06
C ALA A 111 0.18 -24.49 4.03
N LYS A 112 -0.18 -25.43 4.91
CA LYS A 112 -1.33 -25.27 5.81
C LYS A 112 -1.20 -24.14 6.83
N LYS A 113 0.02 -23.84 7.29
CA LYS A 113 0.28 -22.77 8.28
C LYS A 113 0.34 -21.38 7.65
N ILE A 114 0.71 -21.31 6.36
CA ILE A 114 0.72 -20.04 5.59
C ILE A 114 -0.67 -19.73 5.05
N LYS A 115 -1.46 -20.75 4.64
CA LYS A 115 -2.84 -20.59 4.13
C LYS A 115 -3.77 -19.91 5.15
N SER A 116 -3.71 -20.24 6.43
CA SER A 116 -4.60 -19.63 7.44
C SER A 116 -4.39 -18.12 7.60
N VAL A 117 -3.15 -17.64 7.54
CA VAL A 117 -2.82 -16.22 7.69
C VAL A 117 -3.16 -15.42 6.42
N GLU A 118 -2.99 -16.02 5.24
CA GLU A 118 -3.37 -15.37 3.97
C GLU A 118 -4.88 -15.39 3.73
N GLU A 119 -5.57 -16.44 4.13
CA GLU A 119 -7.03 -16.54 4.06
C GLU A 119 -7.71 -15.59 5.05
N GLU A 120 -7.20 -15.46 6.27
CA GLU A 120 -7.66 -14.43 7.21
C GLU A 120 -7.38 -13.02 6.69
N LYS A 121 -6.21 -12.75 6.12
CA LYS A 121 -5.89 -11.47 5.47
C LYS A 121 -6.81 -11.21 4.27
N LYS A 122 -7.12 -12.21 3.44
CA LYS A 122 -8.07 -12.09 2.33
C LYS A 122 -9.50 -11.86 2.81
N ALA A 123 -9.94 -12.55 3.87
CA ALA A 123 -11.26 -12.37 4.47
C ALA A 123 -11.43 -11.00 5.13
N ILE A 124 -10.41 -10.49 5.81
CA ILE A 124 -10.38 -9.14 6.37
C ILE A 124 -10.38 -8.09 5.25
N LYS A 125 -9.57 -8.28 4.18
CA LYS A 125 -9.57 -7.40 3.01
C LYS A 125 -10.90 -7.41 2.24
N ALA A 126 -11.62 -8.52 2.21
CA ALA A 126 -12.92 -8.64 1.53
C ALA A 126 -14.04 -7.86 2.25
N LYS A 127 -13.92 -7.63 3.57
CA LYS A 127 -14.88 -6.86 4.37
C LYS A 127 -14.63 -5.35 4.36
N GLN A 128 -13.53 -4.88 3.78
CA GLN A 128 -13.19 -3.46 3.75
C GLN A 128 -13.99 -2.71 2.67
N PRO A 129 -14.45 -1.46 2.92
CA PRO A 129 -15.07 -0.63 1.91
C PRO A 129 -14.20 -0.50 0.65
N ALA A 130 -14.81 -0.55 -0.53
CA ALA A 130 -14.08 -0.49 -1.80
C ALA A 130 -13.20 0.76 -1.91
N PHE A 131 -13.71 1.91 -1.46
CA PHE A 131 -12.95 3.17 -1.39
C PHE A 131 -11.64 3.01 -0.64
N TYR A 132 -11.70 2.44 0.57
CA TYR A 132 -10.53 2.20 1.41
C TYR A 132 -9.50 1.29 0.74
N LYS A 133 -9.95 0.17 0.15
CA LYS A 133 -9.08 -0.79 -0.54
C LYS A 133 -8.30 -0.12 -1.68
N HIS A 134 -8.97 0.71 -2.48
CA HIS A 134 -8.35 1.38 -3.61
C HIS A 134 -7.38 2.48 -3.17
N LEU A 135 -7.76 3.28 -2.16
CA LEU A 135 -6.87 4.28 -1.57
C LEU A 135 -5.59 3.63 -1.02
N MET A 136 -5.74 2.54 -0.26
CA MET A 136 -4.61 1.79 0.30
C MET A 136 -3.72 1.18 -0.78
N GLY A 137 -4.30 0.77 -1.91
CA GLY A 137 -3.55 0.35 -3.09
C GLY A 137 -2.57 1.44 -3.54
N GLY A 138 -3.07 2.66 -3.77
CA GLY A 138 -2.23 3.79 -4.17
C GLY A 138 -1.15 4.13 -3.16
N VAL A 139 -1.53 4.26 -1.88
CA VAL A 139 -0.60 4.63 -0.80
C VAL A 139 0.52 3.60 -0.62
N SER A 140 0.22 2.30 -0.74
CA SER A 140 1.24 1.25 -0.55
C SER A 140 2.36 1.31 -1.59
N TYR A 141 2.05 1.69 -2.83
CA TYR A 141 3.06 1.87 -3.87
C TYR A 141 3.81 3.21 -3.76
N MET A 142 3.17 4.22 -3.18
CA MET A 142 3.78 5.54 -2.98
C MET A 142 4.84 5.52 -1.85
N ILE A 143 4.60 4.80 -0.76
CA ILE A 143 5.47 4.80 0.43
C ILE A 143 6.94 4.51 0.10
N PRO A 144 7.33 3.45 -0.64
CA PRO A 144 8.74 3.21 -0.94
C PRO A 144 9.42 4.36 -1.67
N VAL A 145 8.69 5.03 -2.57
CA VAL A 145 9.21 6.16 -3.35
C VAL A 145 9.46 7.36 -2.43
N VAL A 146 8.51 7.66 -1.55
CA VAL A 146 8.63 8.74 -0.56
C VAL A 146 9.79 8.48 0.40
N VAL A 147 9.92 7.23 0.90
CA VAL A 147 11.01 6.84 1.81
C VAL A 147 12.37 7.02 1.13
N VAL A 148 12.54 6.49 -0.08
CA VAL A 148 13.80 6.63 -0.83
C VAL A 148 14.11 8.10 -1.09
N ALA A 149 13.13 8.87 -1.56
CA ALA A 149 13.28 10.30 -1.82
C ALA A 149 13.73 11.05 -0.57
N GLY A 150 13.02 10.85 0.54
CA GLY A 150 13.34 11.51 1.80
C GLY A 150 14.72 11.11 2.36
N LEU A 151 15.06 9.82 2.34
CA LEU A 151 16.36 9.36 2.81
C LEU A 151 17.52 9.88 1.98
N LEU A 152 17.37 10.01 0.64
CA LEU A 152 18.40 10.59 -0.21
C LEU A 152 18.61 12.08 0.09
N ILE A 153 17.54 12.84 0.31
CA ILE A 153 17.65 14.25 0.73
C ILE A 153 18.30 14.35 2.10
N ALA A 154 17.90 13.51 3.07
CA ALA A 154 18.50 13.49 4.40
C ALA A 154 20.00 13.17 4.35
N LEU A 155 20.42 12.19 3.54
CA LEU A 155 21.82 11.87 3.31
C LEU A 155 22.58 13.05 2.71
N ALA A 156 22.01 13.70 1.69
CA ALA A 156 22.62 14.86 1.06
C ALA A 156 22.83 16.02 2.05
N LEU A 157 21.83 16.28 2.90
CA LEU A 157 21.92 17.29 3.95
C LEU A 157 22.91 16.91 5.05
N ALA A 158 22.92 15.63 5.48
CA ALA A 158 23.81 15.16 6.54
C ALA A 158 25.29 15.22 6.17
N PHE A 159 25.64 14.90 4.94
CA PHE A 159 27.03 14.80 4.48
C PHE A 159 27.48 15.98 3.63
N GLY A 160 26.56 16.69 3.00
CA GLY A 160 26.87 17.81 2.09
C GLY A 160 26.30 19.15 2.54
N GLY A 161 25.42 19.17 3.55
CA GLY A 161 24.79 20.39 4.02
C GLY A 161 25.76 21.35 4.70
N GLN A 162 25.63 22.63 4.36
CA GLN A 162 26.36 23.72 4.99
C GLN A 162 25.37 24.65 5.70
N PRO A 163 25.69 25.11 6.93
CA PRO A 163 24.83 26.03 7.66
C PRO A 163 24.79 27.40 6.95
N THR A 164 23.59 27.89 6.68
CA THR A 164 23.30 29.21 6.13
C THR A 164 22.28 29.93 6.99
N GLU A 165 22.04 31.22 6.74
CA GLU A 165 20.96 31.97 7.43
C GLU A 165 19.57 31.37 7.19
N ALA A 166 19.39 30.66 6.07
CA ALA A 166 18.14 29.98 5.71
C ALA A 166 18.05 28.52 6.24
N GLY A 167 19.04 28.07 7.03
CA GLY A 167 19.15 26.71 7.52
C GLY A 167 20.28 25.91 6.85
N LEU A 168 20.16 24.59 6.87
CA LEU A 168 21.14 23.69 6.26
C LEU A 168 20.87 23.56 4.76
N VAL A 169 21.81 23.97 3.91
CA VAL A 169 21.68 23.96 2.44
C VAL A 169 22.83 23.18 1.83
N VAL A 170 22.54 22.34 0.84
CA VAL A 170 23.57 21.64 0.07
C VAL A 170 24.07 22.54 -1.05
N PRO A 171 25.40 22.88 -1.10
CA PRO A 171 25.97 23.73 -2.16
C PRO A 171 25.74 23.12 -3.55
N ASP A 172 25.47 23.99 -4.55
CA ASP A 172 25.12 23.57 -5.90
C ASP A 172 26.27 22.88 -6.65
N ASP A 173 27.51 23.15 -6.30
CA ASP A 173 28.73 22.56 -6.86
C ASP A 173 29.14 21.24 -6.17
N SER A 174 28.40 20.81 -5.16
CA SER A 174 28.69 19.61 -4.41
C SER A 174 28.13 18.34 -5.10
N PHE A 175 28.86 17.22 -4.97
CA PHE A 175 28.34 15.89 -5.31
C PHE A 175 27.00 15.60 -4.61
N TRP A 176 26.86 16.05 -3.37
CA TRP A 176 25.65 15.84 -2.56
C TRP A 176 24.42 16.56 -3.13
N LYS A 177 24.63 17.64 -3.91
CA LYS A 177 23.54 18.30 -4.63
C LYS A 177 22.88 17.37 -5.65
N SER A 178 23.66 16.55 -6.34
CA SER A 178 23.12 15.54 -7.25
C SER A 178 22.31 14.49 -6.50
N VAL A 179 22.74 14.08 -5.31
CA VAL A 179 21.99 13.15 -4.46
C VAL A 179 20.67 13.76 -3.98
N GLU A 180 20.70 15.05 -3.54
CA GLU A 180 19.49 15.80 -3.18
C GLU A 180 18.52 15.89 -4.36
N GLN A 181 19.00 16.21 -5.56
CA GLN A 181 18.17 16.29 -6.76
C GLN A 181 17.51 14.95 -7.14
N ILE A 182 18.22 13.83 -6.98
CA ILE A 182 17.64 12.49 -7.17
C ILE A 182 16.49 12.26 -6.16
N GLY A 183 16.70 12.64 -4.91
CA GLY A 183 15.65 12.57 -3.88
C GLY A 183 14.45 13.46 -4.24
N ALA A 184 14.69 14.71 -4.64
CA ALA A 184 13.63 15.64 -5.05
C ALA A 184 12.83 15.13 -6.26
N ALA A 185 13.51 14.50 -7.24
CA ALA A 185 12.83 13.82 -8.34
C ALA A 185 11.87 12.73 -7.85
N GLY A 186 12.27 11.94 -6.84
CA GLY A 186 11.39 10.96 -6.20
C GLY A 186 10.13 11.59 -5.63
N PHE A 187 10.22 12.73 -4.94
CA PHE A 187 9.05 13.46 -4.44
C PHE A 187 8.10 13.93 -5.55
N THR A 188 8.64 14.33 -6.71
CA THR A 188 7.82 14.72 -7.86
C THR A 188 6.89 13.58 -8.31
N PHE A 189 7.31 12.32 -8.14
CA PHE A 189 6.49 11.15 -8.47
C PHE A 189 5.50 10.75 -7.38
N MET A 190 5.55 11.31 -6.18
CA MET A 190 4.69 10.92 -5.05
C MET A 190 3.19 10.94 -5.42
N VAL A 191 2.69 12.09 -5.85
CA VAL A 191 1.26 12.27 -6.20
C VAL A 191 0.86 11.51 -7.46
N PRO A 192 1.65 11.53 -8.56
CA PRO A 192 1.41 10.68 -9.72
C PRO A 192 1.29 9.19 -9.39
N ILE A 193 2.20 8.65 -8.58
CA ILE A 193 2.19 7.24 -8.20
C ILE A 193 0.96 6.92 -7.35
N LEU A 194 0.63 7.75 -6.35
CA LEU A 194 -0.59 7.60 -5.56
C LEU A 194 -1.81 7.48 -6.46
N SER A 195 -2.03 8.46 -7.33
CA SER A 195 -3.17 8.55 -8.25
C SER A 195 -3.18 7.39 -9.25
N GLY A 196 -2.04 7.09 -9.86
CA GLY A 196 -1.89 6.00 -10.82
C GLY A 196 -2.26 4.64 -10.24
N PHE A 197 -1.80 4.34 -9.02
CA PHE A 197 -2.07 3.06 -8.38
C PHE A 197 -3.46 2.96 -7.73
N ILE A 198 -4.09 4.09 -7.36
CA ILE A 198 -5.54 4.11 -7.06
C ILE A 198 -6.32 3.69 -8.30
N ALA A 199 -6.08 4.33 -9.44
CA ALA A 199 -6.75 4.03 -10.69
C ALA A 199 -6.47 2.59 -11.17
N TYR A 200 -5.23 2.12 -11.01
CA TYR A 200 -4.84 0.73 -11.27
C TYR A 200 -5.62 -0.26 -10.39
N SER A 201 -5.79 0.04 -9.10
CA SER A 201 -6.56 -0.80 -8.18
C SER A 201 -8.04 -0.90 -8.55
N ILE A 202 -8.61 0.10 -9.24
CA ILE A 202 -10.02 0.15 -9.67
C ILE A 202 -10.20 -0.55 -11.01
N ALA A 203 -9.28 -0.32 -11.97
CA ALA A 203 -9.48 -0.64 -13.37
C ALA A 203 -8.30 -1.37 -14.04
N ASP A 204 -7.37 -1.91 -13.25
CA ASP A 204 -6.15 -2.58 -13.70
C ASP A 204 -5.25 -1.69 -14.59
N ARG A 205 -4.46 -2.30 -15.46
CA ARG A 205 -3.46 -1.63 -16.32
C ARG A 205 -3.96 -0.42 -17.09
N PRO A 206 -5.13 -0.46 -17.75
CA PRO A 206 -5.61 0.71 -18.50
C PRO A 206 -5.85 1.95 -17.64
N GLY A 207 -6.04 1.77 -16.31
CA GLY A 207 -6.21 2.86 -15.35
C GLY A 207 -4.90 3.57 -14.97
N LEU A 208 -3.76 2.89 -15.11
CA LEU A 208 -2.48 3.41 -14.63
C LEU A 208 -2.09 4.74 -15.29
N VAL A 209 -2.11 4.80 -16.60
CA VAL A 209 -1.68 5.98 -17.37
C VAL A 209 -2.54 7.22 -17.08
N PRO A 210 -3.89 7.18 -17.17
CA PRO A 210 -4.72 8.33 -16.85
C PRO A 210 -4.60 8.74 -15.38
N GLY A 211 -4.40 7.79 -14.47
CA GLY A 211 -4.15 8.11 -13.06
C GLY A 211 -2.81 8.81 -12.84
N LEU A 212 -1.72 8.34 -13.45
CA LEU A 212 -0.40 8.97 -13.36
C LEU A 212 -0.41 10.41 -13.90
N ILE A 213 -0.98 10.60 -15.09
CA ILE A 213 -1.06 11.93 -15.73
C ILE A 213 -1.98 12.85 -14.94
N GLY A 214 -3.14 12.35 -14.50
CA GLY A 214 -4.06 13.12 -13.64
C GLY A 214 -3.42 13.53 -12.32
N GLY A 215 -2.65 12.62 -11.68
CA GLY A 215 -1.89 12.93 -10.47
C GLY A 215 -0.79 13.98 -10.71
N TYR A 216 -0.11 13.94 -11.85
CA TYR A 216 0.86 14.96 -12.23
C TYR A 216 0.19 16.33 -12.42
N ILE A 217 -0.96 16.38 -13.11
CA ILE A 217 -1.74 17.60 -13.25
C ILE A 217 -2.15 18.15 -11.87
N ALA A 218 -2.64 17.29 -10.97
CA ALA A 218 -3.03 17.69 -9.61
C ALA A 218 -1.87 18.25 -8.78
N ALA A 219 -0.66 17.70 -8.96
CA ALA A 219 0.54 18.15 -8.27
C ALA A 219 1.10 19.48 -8.81
N ASN A 220 0.59 19.99 -9.93
CA ASN A 220 1.14 21.18 -10.58
C ASN A 220 0.04 22.22 -10.86
N GLY A 221 -0.07 23.23 -9.98
CA GLY A 221 -1.12 24.26 -10.00
C GLY A 221 -1.21 25.06 -11.29
N TYR A 222 -0.12 25.20 -12.03
CA TYR A 222 -0.08 25.94 -13.28
C TYR A 222 -1.08 25.41 -14.35
N PHE A 223 -1.44 24.14 -14.31
CA PHE A 223 -2.42 23.57 -15.24
C PHE A 223 -3.85 24.15 -15.05
N TYR A 224 -4.18 24.52 -13.83
CA TYR A 224 -5.52 25.06 -13.48
C TYR A 224 -5.46 26.46 -12.90
N GLY A 225 -4.38 27.22 -13.22
CA GLY A 225 -4.25 28.64 -12.93
C GLY A 225 -4.10 28.98 -11.43
N SER A 226 -3.55 28.06 -10.63
CA SER A 226 -3.30 28.25 -9.20
C SER A 226 -1.80 28.30 -8.91
N GLU A 227 -1.37 29.19 -8.00
CA GLU A 227 0.00 29.19 -7.47
C GLU A 227 0.24 28.00 -6.53
N ALA A 228 -0.80 27.59 -5.79
CA ALA A 228 -0.78 26.39 -4.97
C ALA A 228 -1.14 25.15 -5.78
N ASN A 229 -0.66 24.00 -5.36
CA ASN A 229 -1.07 22.73 -5.96
C ASN A 229 -2.16 22.04 -5.13
N ALA A 230 -2.95 21.17 -5.77
CA ALA A 230 -3.98 20.39 -5.09
C ALA A 230 -3.38 19.20 -4.29
N GLY A 231 -2.06 19.01 -4.33
CA GLY A 231 -1.31 18.05 -3.54
C GLY A 231 -1.86 16.64 -3.59
N PHE A 232 -1.70 15.92 -2.47
CA PHE A 232 -2.14 14.53 -2.39
C PHE A 232 -3.66 14.37 -2.46
N LEU A 233 -4.45 15.36 -1.99
CA LEU A 233 -5.92 15.35 -2.10
C LEU A 233 -6.34 15.33 -3.58
N GLY A 234 -5.73 16.19 -4.39
CA GLY A 234 -5.92 16.20 -5.83
C GLY A 234 -5.54 14.87 -6.47
N GLY A 235 -4.43 14.27 -6.02
CA GLY A 235 -3.99 12.95 -6.46
C GLY A 235 -4.97 11.83 -6.12
N ILE A 236 -5.59 11.85 -4.95
CA ILE A 236 -6.65 10.91 -4.57
C ILE A 236 -7.85 11.08 -5.52
N VAL A 237 -8.34 12.31 -5.67
CA VAL A 237 -9.50 12.60 -6.52
C VAL A 237 -9.26 12.19 -7.97
N THR A 238 -8.12 12.54 -8.54
CA THR A 238 -7.76 12.15 -9.92
C THR A 238 -7.61 10.64 -10.06
N GLY A 239 -7.07 9.94 -9.07
CA GLY A 239 -6.93 8.49 -9.07
C GLY A 239 -8.28 7.77 -9.11
N PHE A 240 -9.22 8.20 -8.27
CA PHE A 240 -10.58 7.66 -8.30
C PHE A 240 -11.31 8.03 -9.60
N LEU A 241 -11.24 9.28 -10.03
CA LEU A 241 -11.84 9.75 -11.26
C LEU A 241 -11.36 8.94 -12.47
N ALA A 242 -10.05 8.83 -12.66
CA ALA A 242 -9.44 8.06 -13.74
C ALA A 242 -9.86 6.59 -13.68
N GLY A 243 -9.79 5.98 -12.51
CA GLY A 243 -10.17 4.59 -12.31
C GLY A 243 -11.61 4.30 -12.68
N TYR A 244 -12.55 5.12 -12.25
CA TYR A 244 -13.97 4.93 -12.55
C TYR A 244 -14.31 5.25 -14.00
N ILE A 245 -13.68 6.26 -14.63
CA ILE A 245 -13.83 6.54 -16.07
C ILE A 245 -13.38 5.31 -16.87
N VAL A 246 -12.19 4.77 -16.58
CA VAL A 246 -11.67 3.56 -17.25
C VAL A 246 -12.59 2.37 -17.02
N LYS A 247 -13.08 2.16 -15.80
CA LYS A 247 -14.02 1.09 -15.48
C LYS A 247 -15.32 1.21 -16.30
N GLY A 248 -15.83 2.43 -16.47
CA GLY A 248 -16.99 2.71 -17.34
C GLY A 248 -16.69 2.39 -18.80
N LEU A 249 -15.55 2.84 -19.33
CA LEU A 249 -15.14 2.55 -20.72
C LEU A 249 -14.92 1.05 -20.99
N LYS A 250 -14.41 0.29 -20.00
CA LYS A 250 -14.27 -1.18 -20.10
C LYS A 250 -15.60 -1.91 -20.23
N SER A 251 -16.70 -1.34 -19.73
CA SER A 251 -18.02 -1.96 -19.83
C SER A 251 -18.69 -1.81 -21.18
N ILE A 252 -18.16 -0.98 -22.08
CA ILE A 252 -18.71 -0.74 -23.40
C ILE A 252 -18.46 -1.97 -24.29
N LYS A 253 -19.52 -2.53 -24.84
CA LYS A 253 -19.44 -3.64 -25.78
C LYS A 253 -18.95 -3.12 -27.15
N VAL A 254 -17.83 -3.62 -27.61
CA VAL A 254 -17.24 -3.26 -28.91
C VAL A 254 -17.09 -4.49 -29.80
N PRO A 255 -17.08 -4.31 -31.15
CA PRO A 255 -16.79 -5.40 -32.11
C PRO A 255 -15.45 -6.07 -31.81
N ASN A 256 -15.34 -7.36 -32.12
CA ASN A 256 -14.13 -8.16 -31.86
C ASN A 256 -12.86 -7.58 -32.48
N MET A 257 -12.98 -6.90 -33.63
CA MET A 257 -11.87 -6.24 -34.31
C MET A 257 -11.24 -5.11 -33.50
N ILE A 258 -12.04 -4.40 -32.71
CA ILE A 258 -11.58 -3.23 -31.86
C ILE A 258 -11.15 -3.67 -30.48
N LYS A 259 -11.65 -4.80 -29.97
CA LYS A 259 -11.33 -5.29 -28.61
C LYS A 259 -9.83 -5.28 -28.26
N PRO A 260 -8.90 -5.73 -29.12
CA PRO A 260 -7.46 -5.76 -28.77
C PRO A 260 -6.83 -4.38 -28.61
N ILE A 261 -7.34 -3.35 -29.29
CA ILE A 261 -6.80 -1.98 -29.24
C ILE A 261 -7.43 -1.13 -28.13
N MET A 262 -8.59 -1.54 -27.60
CA MET A 262 -9.28 -0.83 -26.53
C MET A 262 -8.38 -0.54 -25.32
N PRO A 263 -7.72 -1.54 -24.70
CA PRO A 263 -6.98 -1.31 -23.46
C PRO A 263 -5.65 -0.58 -23.65
N ILE A 264 -5.11 -0.53 -24.89
CA ILE A 264 -3.80 0.07 -25.16
C ILE A 264 -3.92 1.50 -25.65
N ILE A 265 -4.93 1.77 -26.51
CA ILE A 265 -5.05 3.03 -27.24
C ILE A 265 -6.29 3.79 -26.81
N ILE A 266 -7.47 3.20 -27.04
CA ILE A 266 -8.75 3.92 -26.92
C ILE A 266 -9.03 4.32 -25.47
N ILE A 267 -9.00 3.36 -24.56
CA ILE A 267 -9.29 3.62 -23.13
C ILE A 267 -8.28 4.59 -22.53
N PRO A 268 -6.94 4.41 -22.64
CA PRO A 268 -6.00 5.35 -22.07
C PRO A 268 -6.11 6.75 -22.63
N ILE A 269 -6.29 6.93 -23.93
CA ILE A 269 -6.42 8.26 -24.54
C ILE A 269 -7.67 8.98 -24.04
N ILE A 270 -8.84 8.34 -24.14
CA ILE A 270 -10.11 8.97 -23.77
C ILE A 270 -10.13 9.26 -22.27
N SER A 271 -9.72 8.29 -21.44
CA SER A 271 -9.75 8.48 -19.98
C SER A 271 -8.75 9.52 -19.51
N THR A 272 -7.55 9.60 -20.11
CA THR A 272 -6.58 10.64 -19.79
C THR A 272 -7.12 12.03 -20.14
N LEU A 273 -7.68 12.18 -21.34
CA LEU A 273 -8.25 13.44 -21.77
C LEU A 273 -9.40 13.90 -20.87
N VAL A 274 -10.36 12.98 -20.61
CA VAL A 274 -11.52 13.29 -19.75
C VAL A 274 -11.08 13.60 -18.31
N THR A 275 -10.19 12.81 -17.73
CA THR A 275 -9.67 13.03 -16.37
C THR A 275 -8.92 14.36 -16.29
N GLY A 276 -8.02 14.63 -17.24
CA GLY A 276 -7.23 15.87 -17.26
C GLY A 276 -8.10 17.11 -17.40
N LEU A 277 -9.00 17.14 -18.39
CA LEU A 277 -9.88 18.28 -18.60
C LEU A 277 -10.86 18.48 -17.44
N ALA A 278 -11.46 17.42 -16.90
CA ALA A 278 -12.33 17.51 -15.74
C ALA A 278 -11.57 18.07 -14.51
N PHE A 279 -10.32 17.68 -14.31
CA PHE A 279 -9.53 18.21 -13.22
C PHE A 279 -9.16 19.70 -13.46
N ILE A 280 -8.63 20.02 -14.62
CA ILE A 280 -8.18 21.38 -14.95
C ILE A 280 -9.33 22.39 -14.84
N PHE A 281 -10.48 22.10 -15.42
CA PHE A 281 -11.55 23.09 -15.54
C PHE A 281 -12.60 23.03 -14.43
N VAL A 282 -12.72 21.90 -13.71
CA VAL A 282 -13.82 21.73 -12.75
C VAL A 282 -13.32 21.48 -11.32
N LEU A 283 -12.34 20.59 -11.14
CA LEU A 283 -11.99 20.08 -9.81
C LEU A 283 -10.76 20.75 -9.19
N GLY A 284 -9.79 21.18 -10.01
CA GLY A 284 -8.51 21.71 -9.53
C GLY A 284 -8.68 22.90 -8.59
N GLY A 285 -9.39 23.94 -9.02
CA GLY A 285 -9.61 25.13 -8.21
C GLY A 285 -10.31 24.85 -6.87
N PRO A 286 -11.48 24.20 -6.83
CA PRO A 286 -12.15 23.86 -5.58
C PRO A 286 -11.32 23.00 -4.64
N ILE A 287 -10.55 22.02 -5.15
CA ILE A 287 -9.70 21.17 -4.32
C ILE A 287 -8.52 21.96 -3.76
N THR A 288 -7.94 22.87 -4.52
CA THR A 288 -6.88 23.76 -4.05
C THR A 288 -7.36 24.63 -2.90
N ILE A 289 -8.56 25.21 -3.00
CA ILE A 289 -9.17 26.02 -1.93
C ILE A 289 -9.35 25.20 -0.65
N VAL A 290 -9.82 23.95 -0.76
CA VAL A 290 -9.94 23.05 0.40
C VAL A 290 -8.57 22.75 1.02
N PHE A 291 -7.56 22.49 0.19
CA PHE A 291 -6.20 22.20 0.66
C PHE A 291 -5.56 23.42 1.32
N GLU A 292 -5.67 24.61 0.71
CA GLU A 292 -5.21 25.89 1.28
C GLU A 292 -5.92 26.19 2.60
N SER A 293 -7.25 26.01 2.65
CA SER A 293 -8.02 26.21 3.88
C SER A 293 -7.59 25.28 5.00
N LEU A 294 -7.33 24.01 4.69
CA LEU A 294 -6.81 23.04 5.64
C LEU A 294 -5.39 23.41 6.09
N THR A 295 -4.52 23.78 5.17
CA THR A 295 -3.14 24.21 5.44
C THR A 295 -3.14 25.46 6.31
N ASN A 296 -3.95 26.47 5.98
CA ASN A 296 -4.09 27.70 6.76
C ASN A 296 -4.68 27.43 8.15
N PHE A 297 -5.71 26.58 8.24
CA PHE A 297 -6.25 26.15 9.53
C PHE A 297 -5.19 25.49 10.42
N LEU A 298 -4.40 24.58 9.86
CA LEU A 298 -3.34 23.91 10.59
C LEU A 298 -2.14 24.82 10.88
N ALA A 299 -1.82 25.76 9.98
CA ALA A 299 -0.82 26.80 10.23
C ALA A 299 -1.28 27.78 11.34
N CYS A 300 -2.57 28.13 11.41
CA CYS A 300 -3.12 28.90 12.52
C CYS A 300 -3.08 28.17 13.86
N LEU A 301 -3.02 26.83 13.84
CA LEU A 301 -2.81 26.02 15.04
C LEU A 301 -1.34 25.90 15.43
N SER A 302 -0.39 26.35 14.59
CA SER A 302 1.01 26.51 15.00
C SER A 302 1.14 27.61 16.06
N GLY A 303 2.01 27.43 17.02
CA GLY A 303 2.11 28.33 18.17
C GLY A 303 1.34 27.83 19.40
N THR A 304 0.44 28.64 19.94
CA THR A 304 -0.33 28.29 21.17
C THR A 304 -1.23 27.07 21.01
N SER A 305 -1.65 26.75 19.79
CA SER A 305 -2.50 25.62 19.45
C SER A 305 -1.72 24.40 18.93
N SER A 306 -0.38 24.44 18.88
CA SER A 306 0.45 23.33 18.39
C SER A 306 0.23 22.03 19.19
N VAL A 307 -0.08 22.14 20.48
CA VAL A 307 -0.42 21.01 21.37
C VAL A 307 -1.72 20.32 20.90
N VAL A 308 -2.73 21.09 20.50
CA VAL A 308 -4.00 20.53 20.01
C VAL A 308 -3.78 19.78 18.69
N LEU A 309 -3.03 20.39 17.79
CA LEU A 309 -2.67 19.75 16.51
C LEU A 309 -1.85 18.47 16.76
N ALA A 310 -0.81 18.52 17.59
CA ALA A 310 0.02 17.37 17.94
C ALA A 310 -0.81 16.26 18.62
N THR A 311 -1.78 16.62 19.47
CA THR A 311 -2.71 15.66 20.07
C THR A 311 -3.53 14.92 19.02
N ILE A 312 -4.11 15.65 18.07
CA ILE A 312 -4.91 15.07 16.99
C ILE A 312 -4.03 14.17 16.09
N LEU A 313 -2.88 14.69 15.65
CA LEU A 313 -1.98 13.95 14.76
C LEU A 313 -1.39 12.71 15.46
N GLY A 314 -0.98 12.82 16.72
CA GLY A 314 -0.49 11.68 17.51
C GLY A 314 -1.54 10.59 17.70
N ALA A 315 -2.80 10.98 17.96
CA ALA A 315 -3.91 10.05 18.03
C ALA A 315 -4.16 9.35 16.69
N MET A 316 -4.18 10.11 15.57
CA MET A 316 -4.40 9.59 14.22
C MET A 316 -3.31 8.59 13.82
N ILE A 317 -2.05 8.88 14.11
CA ILE A 317 -0.91 8.00 13.79
C ILE A 317 -1.07 6.63 14.46
N ALA A 318 -1.53 6.60 15.72
CA ALA A 318 -1.64 5.36 16.49
C ALA A 318 -2.97 4.64 16.36
N PHE A 319 -4.00 5.26 15.76
CA PHE A 319 -5.36 4.71 15.71
C PHE A 319 -5.44 3.42 14.92
N ASP A 320 -4.87 3.40 13.72
CA ASP A 320 -4.93 2.26 12.79
C ASP A 320 -3.56 1.81 12.25
N MET A 321 -2.47 2.30 12.84
CA MET A 321 -1.08 1.82 12.72
C MET A 321 -0.65 1.51 11.28
N GLY A 322 -0.74 2.48 10.38
CA GLY A 322 -0.45 2.34 8.96
C GLY A 322 -1.71 2.21 8.10
N GLY A 323 -2.89 2.35 8.70
CA GLY A 323 -4.17 2.46 8.02
C GLY A 323 -4.41 3.85 7.42
N PRO A 324 -5.66 4.16 6.99
CA PRO A 324 -5.96 5.44 6.31
C PRO A 324 -5.85 6.64 7.24
N VAL A 325 -6.23 6.50 8.52
CA VAL A 325 -6.18 7.58 9.49
C VAL A 325 -4.72 7.96 9.78
N ASN A 326 -3.88 6.96 10.03
CA ASN A 326 -2.43 7.13 10.18
C ASN A 326 -1.83 7.82 8.95
N LYS A 327 -2.15 7.31 7.74
CA LYS A 327 -1.57 7.82 6.51
C LYS A 327 -2.05 9.21 6.15
N THR A 328 -3.26 9.58 6.52
CA THR A 328 -3.76 10.96 6.36
C THR A 328 -2.94 11.92 7.23
N ALA A 329 -2.70 11.60 8.50
CA ALA A 329 -1.87 12.41 9.38
C ALA A 329 -0.42 12.50 8.87
N PHE A 330 0.15 11.37 8.44
CA PHE A 330 1.49 11.33 7.89
C PHE A 330 1.64 12.17 6.62
N LEU A 331 0.74 12.00 5.63
CA LEU A 331 0.75 12.75 4.39
C LEU A 331 0.50 14.25 4.60
N PHE A 332 -0.32 14.59 5.60
CA PHE A 332 -0.46 15.96 6.03
C PHE A 332 0.88 16.55 6.51
N GLY A 333 1.62 15.86 7.39
CA GLY A 333 2.96 16.28 7.80
C GLY A 333 3.93 16.44 6.63
N VAL A 334 3.92 15.48 5.68
CA VAL A 334 4.73 15.57 4.46
C VAL A 334 4.38 16.82 3.63
N SER A 335 3.09 17.14 3.48
CA SER A 335 2.66 18.35 2.77
C SER A 335 3.10 19.63 3.47
N MET A 336 3.19 19.62 4.80
CA MET A 336 3.67 20.74 5.58
C MET A 336 5.18 20.97 5.43
N ILE A 337 5.98 19.90 5.27
CA ILE A 337 7.41 20.04 4.90
C ILE A 337 7.53 20.80 3.58
N THR A 338 6.77 20.39 2.55
CA THR A 338 6.80 21.06 1.24
C THR A 338 6.26 22.49 1.26
N ALA A 339 5.43 22.82 2.25
CA ALA A 339 4.93 24.17 2.50
C ALA A 339 5.87 25.04 3.35
N GLY A 340 7.08 24.52 3.71
CA GLY A 340 8.05 25.22 4.52
C GLY A 340 7.78 25.23 6.03
N ASN A 341 6.92 24.34 6.51
CA ASN A 341 6.56 24.21 7.94
C ASN A 341 6.90 22.81 8.51
N PRO A 342 8.18 22.50 8.72
CA PRO A 342 8.63 21.18 9.21
C PRO A 342 8.29 20.92 10.71
N GLU A 343 7.86 21.93 11.46
CA GLU A 343 7.46 21.79 12.88
C GLU A 343 6.24 20.85 13.05
N VAL A 344 5.44 20.65 12.02
CA VAL A 344 4.30 19.75 12.05
C VAL A 344 4.72 18.29 11.89
N MET A 345 5.77 18.04 11.11
CA MET A 345 6.25 16.68 10.87
C MET A 345 7.03 16.11 12.05
N GLY A 346 7.76 16.92 12.83
CA GLY A 346 8.50 16.48 14.01
C GLY A 346 7.67 15.68 15.03
N PRO A 347 6.51 16.19 15.50
CA PRO A 347 5.56 15.45 16.33
C PRO A 347 5.05 14.15 15.69
N ILE A 348 4.78 14.15 14.39
CA ILE A 348 4.34 12.97 13.65
C ILE A 348 5.47 11.92 13.60
N ALA A 349 6.69 12.34 13.31
CA ALA A 349 7.85 11.46 13.24
C ALA A 349 8.14 10.76 14.58
N ALA A 350 7.95 11.45 15.70
CA ALA A 350 8.02 10.86 17.03
C ALA A 350 6.87 9.86 17.26
N ALA A 351 5.63 10.26 16.91
CA ALA A 351 4.43 9.43 17.10
C ALA A 351 4.47 8.12 16.31
N VAL A 352 5.06 8.10 15.11
CA VAL A 352 5.19 6.92 14.24
C VAL A 352 5.98 5.79 14.91
N ALA A 353 7.03 6.11 15.66
CA ALA A 353 7.89 5.13 16.32
C ALA A 353 7.29 4.55 17.61
N ILE A 354 6.38 5.28 18.27
CA ILE A 354 5.88 4.97 19.62
C ILE A 354 5.06 3.67 19.68
N PRO A 355 4.08 3.41 18.81
CA PRO A 355 3.27 2.21 18.88
C PRO A 355 4.09 0.91 18.85
N PRO A 356 4.98 0.67 17.87
CA PRO A 356 5.72 -0.57 17.79
C PRO A 356 6.82 -0.69 18.87
N ILE A 357 7.51 0.41 19.24
CA ILE A 357 8.49 0.41 20.33
C ILE A 357 7.77 0.13 21.65
N GLY A 358 6.65 0.82 21.92
CA GLY A 358 5.86 0.64 23.14
C GLY A 358 5.35 -0.79 23.29
N MET A 359 4.87 -1.42 22.22
CA MET A 359 4.47 -2.83 22.27
C MET A 359 5.64 -3.78 22.46
N GLY A 360 6.78 -3.53 21.82
CA GLY A 360 8.00 -4.29 22.07
C GLY A 360 8.40 -4.25 23.54
N ILE A 361 8.49 -3.07 24.14
CA ILE A 361 8.80 -2.88 25.56
C ILE A 361 7.75 -3.57 26.44
N ALA A 362 6.46 -3.43 26.12
CA ALA A 362 5.38 -4.06 26.87
C ALA A 362 5.54 -5.58 26.96
N THR A 363 5.91 -6.24 25.85
CA THR A 363 6.15 -7.69 25.81
C THR A 363 7.40 -8.09 26.60
N PHE A 364 8.46 -7.26 26.60
CA PHE A 364 9.68 -7.56 27.35
C PHE A 364 9.46 -7.51 28.86
N ILE A 365 8.66 -6.53 29.35
CA ILE A 365 8.38 -6.33 30.78
C ILE A 365 7.26 -7.27 31.25
N GLY A 366 6.18 -7.37 30.50
CA GLY A 366 4.95 -8.07 30.90
C GLY A 366 4.80 -9.48 30.36
N LYS A 367 5.87 -10.25 30.19
CA LYS A 367 5.91 -11.56 29.50
C LYS A 367 4.74 -12.49 29.84
N LYS A 368 4.29 -12.51 31.10
CA LYS A 368 3.22 -13.38 31.60
C LYS A 368 1.82 -13.06 31.04
N TYR A 369 1.65 -11.88 30.43
CA TYR A 369 0.36 -11.44 29.89
C TYR A 369 0.26 -11.63 28.37
N TYR A 370 1.31 -12.19 27.76
CA TYR A 370 1.42 -12.35 26.29
C TYR A 370 1.61 -13.80 25.89
N SER A 371 1.02 -14.20 24.78
CA SER A 371 1.28 -15.50 24.19
C SER A 371 2.71 -15.59 23.62
N LYS A 372 3.16 -16.80 23.30
CA LYS A 372 4.49 -17.01 22.69
C LYS A 372 4.63 -16.26 21.37
N GLU A 373 3.56 -16.27 20.57
CA GLU A 373 3.48 -15.56 19.29
C GLU A 373 3.57 -14.04 19.48
N GLU A 374 2.90 -13.50 20.49
CA GLU A 374 3.00 -12.08 20.84
C GLU A 374 4.41 -11.69 21.32
N LEU A 375 5.08 -12.56 22.09
CA LEU A 375 6.46 -12.30 22.54
C LEU A 375 7.46 -12.25 21.38
N ASP A 376 7.30 -13.13 20.39
CA ASP A 376 8.14 -13.12 19.20
C ASP A 376 7.80 -11.91 18.28
N ALA A 377 6.52 -11.59 18.14
CA ALA A 377 6.09 -10.36 17.44
C ALA A 377 6.62 -9.08 18.11
N GLY A 378 6.77 -9.07 19.45
CA GLY A 378 7.30 -7.94 20.21
C GLY A 378 8.73 -7.55 19.84
N LYS A 379 9.58 -8.54 19.61
CA LYS A 379 10.97 -8.31 19.15
C LYS A 379 10.98 -7.64 17.76
N ALA A 380 10.16 -8.16 16.85
CA ALA A 380 10.04 -7.61 15.51
C ALA A 380 9.44 -6.20 15.54
N ALA A 381 8.39 -5.98 16.33
CA ALA A 381 7.78 -4.67 16.51
C ALA A 381 8.78 -3.62 17.01
N PHE A 382 9.60 -3.96 18.03
CA PHE A 382 10.62 -3.07 18.54
C PHE A 382 11.61 -2.65 17.44
N ALA A 383 12.13 -3.62 16.67
CA ALA A 383 13.05 -3.34 15.56
C ALA A 383 12.38 -2.49 14.46
N MET A 384 11.12 -2.80 14.10
CA MET A 384 10.35 -2.00 13.13
C MET A 384 10.14 -0.56 13.61
N GLY A 385 9.90 -0.36 14.90
CA GLY A 385 9.73 0.96 15.48
C GLY A 385 11.00 1.83 15.44
N LEU A 386 12.18 1.23 15.59
CA LEU A 386 13.45 1.93 15.40
C LEU A 386 13.60 2.44 13.94
N CYS A 387 13.05 1.71 12.99
CA CYS A 387 12.99 2.12 11.58
C CYS A 387 11.80 3.03 11.24
N GLY A 388 10.93 3.39 12.19
CA GLY A 388 9.76 4.23 11.93
C GLY A 388 8.62 3.52 11.20
N ILE A 389 8.45 2.22 11.42
CA ILE A 389 7.41 1.40 10.79
C ILE A 389 6.31 1.10 11.81
N THR A 390 5.23 1.88 11.78
CA THR A 390 4.11 1.83 12.74
C THR A 390 3.38 0.48 12.72
N GLU A 391 3.37 -0.19 11.57
CA GLU A 391 2.70 -1.47 11.31
C GLU A 391 3.17 -2.60 12.23
N GLY A 392 4.33 -2.46 12.87
CA GLY A 392 4.83 -3.42 13.87
C GLY A 392 3.88 -3.63 15.06
N ALA A 393 2.98 -2.69 15.34
CA ALA A 393 1.99 -2.81 16.40
C ALA A 393 0.69 -3.53 15.99
N ILE A 394 0.44 -3.76 14.69
CA ILE A 394 -0.79 -4.38 14.16
C ILE A 394 -1.10 -5.76 14.77
N PRO A 395 -0.15 -6.69 14.94
CA PRO A 395 -0.46 -8.00 15.52
C PRO A 395 -1.14 -7.90 16.89
N PHE A 396 -0.68 -6.99 17.75
CA PHE A 396 -1.22 -6.81 19.09
C PHE A 396 -2.59 -6.15 19.09
N ALA A 397 -2.78 -5.15 18.24
CA ALA A 397 -4.07 -4.49 18.08
C ALA A 397 -5.14 -5.43 17.49
N SER A 398 -4.74 -6.37 16.62
CA SER A 398 -5.64 -7.38 16.07
C SER A 398 -6.09 -8.39 17.11
N MET A 399 -5.23 -8.73 18.09
CA MET A 399 -5.54 -9.70 19.15
C MET A 399 -6.33 -9.09 20.33
N ASP A 400 -6.06 -7.83 20.67
CA ASP A 400 -6.75 -7.15 21.80
C ASP A 400 -6.96 -5.65 21.52
N PRO A 401 -7.84 -5.29 20.54
CA PRO A 401 -7.98 -3.91 20.08
C PRO A 401 -8.43 -2.95 21.19
N LEU A 402 -9.31 -3.39 22.08
CA LEU A 402 -9.87 -2.53 23.12
C LEU A 402 -8.86 -2.08 24.20
N ARG A 403 -7.75 -2.79 24.36
CA ARG A 403 -6.69 -2.42 25.33
C ARG A 403 -5.48 -1.84 24.61
N VAL A 404 -5.15 -2.39 23.48
CA VAL A 404 -3.95 -2.00 22.74
C VAL A 404 -4.16 -0.63 22.07
N ILE A 405 -5.19 -0.44 21.25
CA ILE A 405 -5.37 0.80 20.48
C ILE A 405 -5.44 2.05 21.38
N PRO A 406 -6.25 2.09 22.46
CA PRO A 406 -6.25 3.28 23.34
C PRO A 406 -4.90 3.56 23.98
N SER A 407 -4.15 2.50 24.34
CA SER A 407 -2.83 2.66 24.95
C SER A 407 -1.80 3.23 23.98
N LEU A 408 -1.85 2.76 22.71
CA LEU A 408 -1.02 3.30 21.63
C LEU A 408 -1.34 4.77 21.38
N MET A 409 -2.63 5.11 21.33
CA MET A 409 -3.08 6.50 21.11
C MET A 409 -2.59 7.41 22.23
N VAL A 410 -2.79 7.04 23.50
CA VAL A 410 -2.34 7.86 24.63
C VAL A 410 -0.83 8.07 24.61
N GLY A 411 -0.05 7.01 24.39
CA GLY A 411 1.40 7.13 24.29
C GLY A 411 1.85 8.02 23.13
N SER A 412 1.25 7.86 21.96
CA SER A 412 1.58 8.68 20.78
C SER A 412 1.16 10.14 20.95
N ILE A 413 0.01 10.42 21.58
CA ILE A 413 -0.41 11.77 21.94
C ILE A 413 0.64 12.43 22.85
N VAL A 414 1.07 11.75 23.90
CA VAL A 414 2.04 12.31 24.85
C VAL A 414 3.37 12.58 24.14
N GLY A 415 3.89 11.63 23.36
CA GLY A 415 5.12 11.83 22.62
C GLY A 415 5.02 12.96 21.59
N ALA A 416 3.94 13.00 20.79
CA ALA A 416 3.70 14.10 19.85
C ALA A 416 3.67 15.47 20.54
N ASN A 417 3.02 15.58 21.71
CA ASN A 417 2.96 16.83 22.46
C ASN A 417 4.32 17.23 23.04
N ILE A 418 5.13 16.30 23.53
CA ILE A 418 6.49 16.60 23.98
C ILE A 418 7.32 17.15 22.82
N ALA A 419 7.25 16.53 21.66
CA ALA A 419 7.96 16.98 20.46
C ALA A 419 7.49 18.37 20.00
N ALA A 420 6.16 18.60 19.99
CA ALA A 420 5.58 19.89 19.61
C ALA A 420 5.99 21.03 20.57
N LEU A 421 5.90 20.80 21.89
CA LEU A 421 6.29 21.79 22.91
C LEU A 421 7.78 22.11 22.86
N ALA A 422 8.60 21.14 22.46
CA ALA A 422 10.04 21.33 22.29
C ALA A 422 10.42 21.85 20.89
N LYS A 423 9.44 22.14 20.02
CA LYS A 423 9.64 22.61 18.65
C LYS A 423 10.57 21.69 17.84
N VAL A 424 10.39 20.39 18.00
CA VAL A 424 11.11 19.42 17.17
C VAL A 424 10.65 19.56 15.74
N THR A 425 11.59 19.71 14.80
CA THR A 425 11.31 19.73 13.36
C THR A 425 11.77 18.44 12.69
N ASP A 426 11.11 18.07 11.61
CA ASP A 426 11.55 16.99 10.73
C ASP A 426 11.38 17.42 9.27
N ILE A 427 12.51 17.48 8.56
CA ILE A 427 12.58 17.86 7.15
C ILE A 427 12.50 16.65 6.21
N VAL A 428 12.41 15.44 6.76
CA VAL A 428 12.35 14.19 6.02
C VAL A 428 10.97 13.56 6.20
N PRO A 429 10.30 13.13 5.13
CA PRO A 429 8.99 12.47 5.24
C PRO A 429 9.13 11.02 5.71
N HIS A 430 9.70 10.83 6.86
CA HIS A 430 9.84 9.55 7.52
C HIS A 430 9.95 9.76 9.04
N GLY A 431 9.66 8.75 9.82
CA GLY A 431 9.79 8.80 11.28
C GLY A 431 10.82 7.80 11.80
N GLY A 432 10.98 7.75 13.11
CA GLY A 432 11.87 6.80 13.78
C GLY A 432 13.31 7.26 13.95
N LEU A 433 14.11 6.41 14.60
CA LEU A 433 15.49 6.75 14.98
C LEU A 433 16.40 6.96 13.76
N ILE A 434 16.13 6.29 12.66
CA ILE A 434 16.98 6.35 11.47
C ILE A 434 17.07 7.77 10.92
N VAL A 435 15.98 8.53 10.93
CA VAL A 435 15.95 9.91 10.44
C VAL A 435 16.75 10.85 11.34
N ALA A 436 16.66 10.63 12.65
CA ALA A 436 17.46 11.38 13.64
C ALA A 436 18.97 11.14 13.46
N LEU A 437 19.37 9.90 13.18
CA LEU A 437 20.76 9.54 12.91
C LEU A 437 21.28 10.13 11.58
N MET A 438 20.40 10.38 10.62
CA MET A 438 20.73 10.96 9.32
C MET A 438 20.66 12.50 9.31
N GLY A 439 20.40 13.15 10.45
CA GLY A 439 20.37 14.60 10.56
C GLY A 439 19.09 15.27 10.05
N GLY A 440 18.02 14.50 9.77
CA GLY A 440 16.74 15.03 9.31
C GLY A 440 15.90 15.69 10.41
N ILE A 441 16.31 15.58 11.69
CA ILE A 441 15.56 16.07 12.84
C ILE A 441 16.38 17.13 13.58
N GLU A 442 15.78 18.30 13.78
CA GLU A 442 16.26 19.29 14.72
C GLU A 442 15.57 19.06 16.11
N GLY A 443 16.26 19.38 17.19
CA GLY A 443 15.79 19.09 18.54
C GLY A 443 15.90 17.59 18.91
N ILE A 444 16.92 16.92 18.41
CA ILE A 444 17.18 15.48 18.50
C ILE A 444 17.01 14.92 19.93
N LEU A 445 17.50 15.62 20.95
CA LEU A 445 17.39 15.19 22.35
C LEU A 445 15.92 15.07 22.76
N MET A 446 15.12 16.08 22.46
CA MET A 446 13.70 16.10 22.81
C MET A 446 12.87 15.15 21.96
N PHE A 447 13.29 14.89 20.73
CA PHE A 447 12.72 13.81 19.88
C PHE A 447 12.88 12.44 20.55
N PHE A 448 14.06 12.11 21.07
CA PHE A 448 14.26 10.87 21.81
C PHE A 448 13.47 10.83 23.11
N VAL A 449 13.42 11.93 23.85
CA VAL A 449 12.60 12.04 25.07
C VAL A 449 11.12 11.78 24.74
N ALA A 450 10.61 12.34 23.66
CA ALA A 450 9.25 12.13 23.19
C ALA A 450 8.95 10.65 22.89
N ILE A 451 9.82 9.98 22.14
CA ILE A 451 9.67 8.56 21.80
C ILE A 451 9.74 7.70 23.07
N ILE A 452 10.73 7.92 23.94
CA ILE A 452 10.91 7.13 25.15
C ILE A 452 9.71 7.31 26.09
N ALA A 453 9.28 8.54 26.35
CA ALA A 453 8.15 8.83 27.23
C ALA A 453 6.85 8.22 26.68
N GLY A 454 6.54 8.43 25.37
CA GLY A 454 5.36 7.88 24.74
C GLY A 454 5.35 6.36 24.72
N SER A 455 6.48 5.73 24.41
CA SER A 455 6.62 4.27 24.41
C SER A 455 6.51 3.67 25.81
N ALA A 456 7.08 4.33 26.83
CA ALA A 456 6.96 3.90 28.21
C ALA A 456 5.50 3.95 28.69
N ILE A 457 4.78 5.04 28.39
CA ILE A 457 3.35 5.18 28.71
C ILE A 457 2.54 4.10 28.01
N THR A 458 2.77 3.86 26.73
CA THR A 458 2.14 2.77 25.97
C THR A 458 2.37 1.43 26.66
N ALA A 459 3.62 1.09 26.98
CA ALA A 459 3.99 -0.19 27.59
C ALA A 459 3.35 -0.40 28.96
N VAL A 460 3.38 0.61 29.80
CA VAL A 460 2.76 0.55 31.14
C VAL A 460 1.26 0.40 31.03
N MET A 461 0.60 1.22 30.22
CA MET A 461 -0.84 1.22 30.08
C MET A 461 -1.38 -0.10 29.52
N VAL A 462 -0.76 -0.64 28.47
CA VAL A 462 -1.15 -1.96 27.92
C VAL A 462 -0.98 -3.05 28.99
N ASN A 463 0.15 -3.09 29.68
CA ASN A 463 0.42 -4.11 30.69
C ASN A 463 -0.54 -4.04 31.86
N VAL A 464 -0.89 -2.84 32.34
CA VAL A 464 -1.90 -2.65 33.39
C VAL A 464 -3.27 -3.15 32.94
N LEU A 465 -3.69 -2.80 31.73
CA LEU A 465 -4.99 -3.23 31.19
C LEU A 465 -5.05 -4.75 30.95
N LYS A 466 -3.97 -5.37 30.46
CA LYS A 466 -3.87 -6.82 30.29
C LYS A 466 -3.81 -7.57 31.64
N ALA A 467 -3.08 -7.02 32.61
CA ALA A 467 -3.03 -7.59 33.98
C ALA A 467 -4.41 -7.65 34.65
N ASN A 468 -5.21 -6.61 34.50
CA ASN A 468 -6.57 -6.55 35.01
C ASN A 468 -7.48 -7.62 34.38
N LYS A 469 -7.32 -7.86 33.06
CA LYS A 469 -8.03 -8.95 32.35
C LYS A 469 -7.63 -10.32 32.92
N TYR A 470 -6.32 -10.53 33.08
CA TYR A 470 -5.77 -11.79 33.58
C TYR A 470 -6.30 -12.13 34.98
N LYS A 471 -6.25 -11.18 35.92
CA LYS A 471 -6.81 -11.35 37.28
C LYS A 471 -8.29 -11.69 37.27
N LYS A 472 -9.08 -11.05 36.40
CA LYS A 472 -10.52 -11.30 36.30
C LYS A 472 -10.81 -12.71 35.79
N SER A 473 -10.04 -13.21 34.83
CA SER A 473 -10.19 -14.58 34.31
C SER A 473 -9.76 -15.64 35.34
N GLU A 474 -8.74 -15.39 36.18
CA GLU A 474 -8.38 -16.29 37.28
C GLU A 474 -9.50 -16.39 38.30
N GLN A 475 -10.11 -15.29 38.72
CA GLN A 475 -11.22 -15.26 39.66
C GLN A 475 -12.49 -15.96 39.13
N GLU A 476 -12.75 -15.85 37.83
CA GLU A 476 -13.87 -16.56 37.19
C GLU A 476 -13.63 -18.09 37.16
N ASN A 477 -12.39 -18.51 36.87
CA ASN A 477 -12.02 -19.92 36.87
C ASN A 477 -12.05 -20.53 38.27
N GLU A 478 -11.66 -19.81 39.31
CA GLU A 478 -11.76 -20.25 40.72
C GLU A 478 -13.23 -20.42 41.14
N LYS A 479 -14.14 -19.53 40.69
CA LYS A 479 -15.57 -19.62 40.99
C LYS A 479 -16.27 -20.77 40.28
N VAL A 480 -15.75 -21.23 39.15
CA VAL A 480 -16.29 -22.38 38.40
C VAL A 480 -15.75 -23.70 38.98
N ALA A 481 -14.58 -23.66 39.63
CA ALA A 481 -13.95 -24.83 40.25
C ALA A 481 -14.39 -25.09 41.69
N ALA A 482 -15.08 -24.13 42.33
CA ALA A 482 -15.67 -24.22 43.70
C ALA A 482 -17.14 -24.53 43.59
#